data_c7b357547f08ef49d6ad22bd6ecc16aa
#
_entry.id   c7b357547f08ef49d6ad22bd6ecc16aa
#
_cell.length_a   1.000
_cell.length_b   1.000
_cell.length_c   1.000
_cell.angle_alpha   90.00
_cell.angle_beta   90.00
_cell.angle_gamma   90.00
#
_symmetry.space_group_name_H-M   'P 1'
#
loop_
_entity.id
_entity.type
_entity.pdbx_description
1 polymer ?
#
loop_
_entity_poly.entity_id
_entity_poly.type
_entity_poly.pdbx_seq_one_letter_code
_entity_poly.pdbx_strand_id
1 'polypeptide(L)'
;MNDYGMTIIAGGREIEIPVLPQKLKVTSPGNNDKATVLVLGDILILRKKGLRTVAWDSFFPVNDAPFVTGRITDPVEIVRAIQDARDGLDPVRFLITGTDLDINVRMGVETFDYEERSGEPGDFYYSIKLSEWKDYSPRRIVLPPEPKKPAQAKEPKRPGKPPAAAAKTYTVKA
;
A
#
# COMPACT_ATOMS: atom_id res chain seq x y z
N MET A 1 -7.37 -26.94 22.70
CA MET A 1 -7.68 -27.01 21.26
C MET A 1 -7.31 -25.64 20.71
N ASN A 2 -6.45 -25.57 19.73
CA ASN A 2 -6.17 -24.28 19.09
C ASN A 2 -7.38 -23.97 18.21
N ASP A 3 -8.11 -22.92 18.57
CA ASP A 3 -9.24 -22.45 17.75
C ASP A 3 -8.69 -21.77 16.49
N TYR A 4 -8.32 -22.60 15.51
CA TYR A 4 -7.91 -22.08 14.21
C TYR A 4 -9.11 -21.43 13.53
N GLY A 5 -8.99 -20.14 13.25
CA GLY A 5 -10.02 -19.36 12.62
C GLY A 5 -9.45 -18.38 11.61
N MET A 6 -10.25 -18.05 10.61
CA MET A 6 -9.94 -17.04 9.61
C MET A 6 -11.03 -16.00 9.58
N THR A 7 -10.65 -14.72 9.60
CA THR A 7 -11.58 -13.60 9.62
C THR A 7 -11.19 -12.54 8.63
N ILE A 8 -12.15 -12.00 7.91
CA ILE A 8 -12.00 -10.82 7.06
C ILE A 8 -12.85 -9.70 7.66
N ILE A 9 -12.26 -8.54 7.92
CA ILE A 9 -13.01 -7.34 8.30
C ILE A 9 -13.08 -6.44 7.08
N ALA A 10 -14.30 -6.31 6.53
CA ALA A 10 -14.60 -5.51 5.35
C ALA A 10 -15.63 -4.43 5.68
N GLY A 11 -15.32 -3.16 5.41
CA GLY A 11 -16.25 -2.05 5.70
C GLY A 11 -16.71 -1.96 7.16
N GLY A 12 -15.87 -2.42 8.10
CA GLY A 12 -16.21 -2.48 9.53
C GLY A 12 -17.06 -3.70 9.94
N ARG A 13 -17.41 -4.57 9.01
CA ARG A 13 -18.08 -5.86 9.29
C ARG A 13 -17.04 -6.95 9.46
N GLU A 14 -17.19 -7.73 10.51
CA GLU A 14 -16.39 -8.93 10.78
C GLU A 14 -17.04 -10.14 10.12
N ILE A 15 -16.32 -10.77 9.21
CA ILE A 15 -16.76 -11.94 8.45
C ILE A 15 -15.86 -13.10 8.87
N GLU A 16 -16.35 -13.98 9.72
CA GLU A 16 -15.70 -15.25 9.99
C GLU A 16 -15.86 -16.15 8.77
N ILE A 17 -14.78 -16.83 8.38
CA ILE A 17 -14.83 -17.81 7.29
C ILE A 17 -15.44 -19.09 7.83
N PRO A 18 -16.69 -19.42 7.44
CA PRO A 18 -17.44 -20.52 8.07
C PRO A 18 -16.88 -21.89 7.73
N VAL A 19 -16.33 -22.04 6.53
CA VAL A 19 -15.67 -23.27 6.10
C VAL A 19 -14.21 -22.95 5.80
N LEU A 20 -13.34 -23.50 6.63
CA LEU A 20 -11.91 -23.29 6.50
C LEU A 20 -11.38 -23.96 5.23
N PRO A 21 -10.50 -23.29 4.47
CA PRO A 21 -9.94 -23.84 3.25
C PRO A 21 -8.99 -25.01 3.56
N GLN A 22 -8.95 -25.99 2.68
CA GLN A 22 -7.99 -27.10 2.78
C GLN A 22 -6.54 -26.61 2.67
N LYS A 23 -6.32 -25.50 1.97
CA LYS A 23 -4.99 -24.92 1.72
C LYS A 23 -5.05 -23.41 1.70
N LEU A 24 -4.22 -22.81 2.51
CA LEU A 24 -3.95 -21.38 2.48
C LEU A 24 -2.58 -21.14 1.86
N LYS A 25 -2.54 -20.47 0.72
CA LYS A 25 -1.28 -20.14 0.04
C LYS A 25 -0.85 -18.72 0.39
N VAL A 26 0.27 -18.61 1.10
CA VAL A 26 0.91 -17.32 1.37
C VAL A 26 2.14 -17.19 0.48
N THR A 27 2.21 -16.12 -0.31
CA THR A 27 3.34 -15.83 -1.20
C THR A 27 3.97 -14.51 -0.80
N SER A 28 5.29 -14.51 -0.60
CA SER A 28 6.07 -13.31 -0.27
C SER A 28 7.22 -13.17 -1.27
N PRO A 29 7.01 -12.48 -2.40
CA PRO A 29 8.02 -12.38 -3.45
C PRO A 29 9.16 -11.45 -3.03
N GLY A 30 10.38 -11.78 -3.45
CA GLY A 30 11.52 -10.87 -3.44
C GLY A 30 11.57 -10.09 -4.75
N ASN A 31 11.75 -8.77 -4.69
CA ASN A 31 11.89 -7.91 -5.87
C ASN A 31 13.38 -7.72 -6.23
N ASN A 32 14.15 -8.79 -6.20
CA ASN A 32 15.58 -8.74 -6.49
C ASN A 32 15.81 -8.64 -7.99
N ASP A 33 16.82 -7.85 -8.38
CA ASP A 33 17.29 -7.76 -9.76
C ASP A 33 18.55 -8.61 -9.97
N LYS A 34 18.74 -9.05 -11.20
CA LYS A 34 19.97 -9.70 -11.64
C LYS A 34 20.69 -8.80 -12.63
N ALA A 35 22.00 -8.68 -12.48
CA ALA A 35 22.85 -7.96 -13.41
C ALA A 35 24.11 -8.77 -13.70
N THR A 36 24.59 -8.76 -14.96
CA THR A 36 25.83 -9.40 -15.34
C THR A 36 26.93 -8.36 -15.40
N VAL A 37 28.01 -8.60 -14.66
CA VAL A 37 29.18 -7.73 -14.62
C VAL A 37 30.37 -8.47 -15.29
N LEU A 38 31.06 -7.82 -16.22
CA LEU A 38 32.11 -8.43 -17.07
C LEU A 38 33.20 -9.22 -16.31
N VAL A 39 33.54 -8.79 -15.09
CA VAL A 39 34.61 -9.42 -14.30
C VAL A 39 34.10 -10.35 -13.21
N LEU A 40 32.90 -10.06 -12.68
CA LEU A 40 32.31 -10.76 -11.53
C LEU A 40 31.27 -11.82 -11.94
N GLY A 41 30.81 -11.81 -13.22
CA GLY A 41 29.73 -12.67 -13.66
C GLY A 41 28.37 -12.14 -13.21
N ASP A 42 27.44 -13.05 -12.93
CA ASP A 42 26.07 -12.69 -12.51
C ASP A 42 26.03 -12.30 -11.03
N ILE A 43 25.48 -11.13 -10.74
CA ILE A 43 25.27 -10.63 -9.40
C ILE A 43 23.77 -10.49 -9.11
N LEU A 44 23.36 -10.77 -7.87
CA LEU A 44 22.01 -10.56 -7.39
C LEU A 44 21.95 -9.27 -6.56
N ILE A 45 21.16 -8.32 -7.03
CA ILE A 45 20.93 -7.05 -6.33
C ILE A 45 19.72 -7.25 -5.43
N LEU A 46 19.94 -7.27 -4.12
CA LEU A 46 18.87 -7.45 -3.13
C LEU A 46 18.05 -6.17 -3.01
N ARG A 47 16.74 -6.30 -3.15
CA ARG A 47 15.77 -5.22 -2.96
C ARG A 47 14.77 -5.54 -1.88
N LYS A 48 13.98 -4.55 -1.47
CA LYS A 48 12.89 -4.75 -0.52
C LYS A 48 11.90 -5.77 -1.08
N LYS A 49 11.36 -6.62 -0.20
CA LYS A 49 10.32 -7.59 -0.56
C LYS A 49 9.12 -6.93 -1.24
N GLY A 50 8.50 -7.65 -2.16
CA GLY A 50 7.22 -7.28 -2.75
C GLY A 50 6.06 -7.38 -1.76
N LEU A 51 4.86 -7.14 -2.25
CA LEU A 51 3.65 -7.28 -1.45
C LEU A 51 3.39 -8.77 -1.20
N ARG A 52 3.09 -9.10 0.05
CA ARG A 52 2.64 -10.44 0.41
C ARG A 52 1.25 -10.67 -0.16
N THR A 53 1.02 -11.83 -0.74
CA THR A 53 -0.30 -12.24 -1.21
C THR A 53 -0.77 -13.46 -0.46
N VAL A 54 -2.07 -13.55 -0.24
CA VAL A 54 -2.74 -14.68 0.37
C VAL A 54 -3.86 -15.12 -0.56
N ALA A 55 -3.94 -16.40 -0.84
CA ALA A 55 -4.97 -16.96 -1.72
C ALA A 55 -5.49 -18.30 -1.18
N TRP A 56 -6.80 -18.49 -1.33
CA TRP A 56 -7.46 -19.75 -0.98
C TRP A 56 -8.78 -19.92 -1.72
N ASP A 57 -9.29 -21.14 -1.70
CA ASP A 57 -10.58 -21.52 -2.23
C ASP A 57 -11.41 -22.13 -1.09
N SER A 58 -12.69 -21.79 -1.01
CA SER A 58 -13.63 -22.35 -0.04
C SER A 58 -15.07 -22.12 -0.52
N PHE A 59 -16.05 -22.27 0.35
CA PHE A 59 -17.44 -21.94 0.07
C PHE A 59 -18.15 -21.37 1.29
N PHE A 60 -19.20 -20.63 1.05
CA PHE A 60 -20.11 -20.09 2.05
C PHE A 60 -21.37 -20.93 2.06
N PRO A 61 -21.60 -21.74 3.10
CA PRO A 61 -22.78 -22.58 3.19
C PRO A 61 -24.02 -21.78 3.59
N VAL A 62 -25.17 -22.13 3.04
CA VAL A 62 -26.45 -21.58 3.47
C VAL A 62 -26.99 -22.31 4.70
N ASN A 63 -26.63 -23.58 4.86
CA ASN A 63 -27.09 -24.43 5.96
C ASN A 63 -25.96 -24.76 6.93
N ASP A 64 -26.34 -25.02 8.17
CA ASP A 64 -25.43 -25.51 9.20
C ASP A 64 -24.98 -26.93 8.90
N ALA A 65 -23.68 -27.20 9.12
CA ALA A 65 -23.07 -28.49 8.90
C ALA A 65 -21.94 -28.76 9.91
N PRO A 66 -21.59 -30.00 10.19
CA PRO A 66 -20.57 -30.34 11.19
C PRO A 66 -19.16 -29.80 10.90
N PHE A 67 -18.90 -29.40 9.67
CA PHE A 67 -17.60 -28.82 9.24
C PHE A 67 -17.60 -27.29 9.29
N VAL A 68 -18.71 -26.64 9.64
CA VAL A 68 -18.80 -25.19 9.81
C VAL A 68 -18.20 -24.83 11.17
N THR A 69 -17.17 -23.98 11.16
CA THR A 69 -16.45 -23.59 12.38
C THR A 69 -16.82 -22.20 12.88
N GLY A 70 -17.37 -21.36 12.02
CA GLY A 70 -17.73 -19.99 12.33
C GLY A 70 -19.25 -19.77 12.36
N ARG A 71 -19.63 -18.53 12.55
CA ARG A 71 -21.03 -18.11 12.47
C ARG A 71 -21.53 -18.15 11.03
N ILE A 72 -22.65 -18.79 10.80
CA ILE A 72 -23.33 -18.76 9.50
C ILE A 72 -23.92 -17.38 9.31
N THR A 73 -23.52 -16.72 8.26
CA THR A 73 -24.07 -15.47 7.75
C THR A 73 -24.60 -15.73 6.35
N ASP A 74 -25.64 -15.02 5.93
CA ASP A 74 -26.15 -15.14 4.57
C ASP A 74 -24.99 -15.01 3.54
N PRO A 75 -24.75 -16.05 2.71
CA PRO A 75 -23.68 -16.03 1.71
C PRO A 75 -23.73 -14.81 0.79
N VAL A 76 -24.93 -14.36 0.43
CA VAL A 76 -25.13 -13.17 -0.42
C VAL A 76 -24.64 -11.91 0.27
N GLU A 77 -24.86 -11.76 1.58
CA GLU A 77 -24.35 -10.62 2.34
C GLU A 77 -22.83 -10.62 2.42
N ILE A 78 -22.22 -11.80 2.58
CA ILE A 78 -20.74 -11.93 2.61
C ILE A 78 -20.16 -11.52 1.25
N VAL A 79 -20.71 -12.07 0.16
CA VAL A 79 -20.26 -11.75 -1.20
C VAL A 79 -20.34 -10.25 -1.46
N ARG A 80 -21.47 -9.63 -1.12
CA ARG A 80 -21.66 -8.17 -1.27
C ARG A 80 -20.64 -7.38 -0.45
N ALA A 81 -20.43 -7.73 0.80
CA ALA A 81 -19.49 -7.01 1.66
C ALA A 81 -18.04 -7.05 1.11
N ILE A 82 -17.62 -8.18 0.55
CA ILE A 82 -16.29 -8.30 -0.08
C ILE A 82 -16.23 -7.50 -1.38
N GLN A 83 -17.29 -7.52 -2.19
CA GLN A 83 -17.38 -6.74 -3.43
C GLN A 83 -17.37 -5.24 -3.12
N ASP A 84 -18.18 -4.80 -2.16
CA ASP A 84 -18.27 -3.38 -1.76
C ASP A 84 -16.90 -2.86 -1.29
N ALA A 85 -16.16 -3.66 -0.52
CA ALA A 85 -14.82 -3.30 -0.07
C ALA A 85 -13.84 -3.18 -1.26
N ARG A 86 -13.90 -4.10 -2.23
CA ARG A 86 -13.08 -4.05 -3.44
C ARG A 86 -13.41 -2.84 -4.30
N ASP A 87 -14.68 -2.61 -4.56
CA ASP A 87 -15.16 -1.56 -5.47
C ASP A 87 -15.05 -0.17 -4.82
N GLY A 88 -15.18 -0.09 -3.47
CA GLY A 88 -14.92 1.10 -2.68
C GLY A 88 -13.45 1.44 -2.48
N LEU A 89 -12.53 0.59 -2.98
CA LEU A 89 -11.08 0.72 -2.79
C LEU A 89 -10.66 0.75 -1.31
N ASP A 90 -11.46 0.12 -0.45
CA ASP A 90 -11.20 0.04 0.97
C ASP A 90 -10.40 -1.23 1.30
N PRO A 91 -9.25 -1.11 2.00
CA PRO A 91 -8.49 -2.27 2.38
C PRO A 91 -9.24 -3.08 3.45
N VAL A 92 -9.35 -4.38 3.23
CA VAL A 92 -9.86 -5.32 4.21
C VAL A 92 -8.76 -5.68 5.21
N ARG A 93 -9.13 -6.02 6.44
CA ARG A 93 -8.19 -6.55 7.41
C ARG A 93 -8.37 -8.08 7.45
N PHE A 94 -7.31 -8.79 7.15
CA PHE A 94 -7.29 -10.25 7.20
C PHE A 94 -6.51 -10.72 8.41
N LEU A 95 -7.12 -11.61 9.19
CA LEU A 95 -6.49 -12.18 10.39
C LEU A 95 -6.72 -13.69 10.44
N ILE A 96 -5.73 -14.38 10.98
CA ILE A 96 -5.78 -15.81 11.28
C ILE A 96 -5.48 -15.96 12.76
N THR A 97 -6.29 -16.77 13.45
CA THR A 97 -6.14 -17.10 14.87
C THR A 97 -5.80 -18.58 15.04
N GLY A 98 -5.31 -18.96 16.20
CA GLY A 98 -5.03 -20.36 16.53
C GLY A 98 -3.80 -20.98 15.85
N THR A 99 -2.91 -20.16 15.29
CA THR A 99 -1.67 -20.60 14.65
C THR A 99 -0.50 -19.69 15.04
N ASP A 100 0.72 -20.21 14.96
CA ASP A 100 1.95 -19.41 15.11
C ASP A 100 2.22 -18.49 13.92
N LEU A 101 1.45 -18.61 12.84
CA LEU A 101 1.45 -17.64 11.74
C LEU A 101 0.69 -16.40 12.17
N ASP A 102 1.41 -15.41 12.69
CA ASP A 102 0.83 -14.11 13.05
C ASP A 102 0.47 -13.33 11.75
N ILE A 103 -0.72 -13.62 11.22
CA ILE A 103 -1.27 -12.90 10.07
C ILE A 103 -2.40 -12.02 10.54
N ASN A 104 -2.10 -10.74 10.70
CA ASN A 104 -3.05 -9.68 11.00
C ASN A 104 -2.65 -8.44 10.19
N VAL A 105 -3.10 -8.39 8.94
CA VAL A 105 -2.57 -7.46 7.95
C VAL A 105 -3.72 -6.81 7.18
N ARG A 106 -3.54 -5.53 6.82
CA ARG A 106 -4.41 -4.87 5.84
C ARG A 106 -4.09 -5.36 4.45
N MET A 107 -5.10 -5.75 3.70
CA MET A 107 -4.99 -6.31 2.37
C MET A 107 -6.02 -5.70 1.42
N GLY A 108 -5.65 -5.56 0.16
CA GLY A 108 -6.60 -5.25 -0.92
C GLY A 108 -7.11 -6.55 -1.54
N VAL A 109 -8.36 -6.56 -1.95
CA VAL A 109 -8.94 -7.68 -2.71
C VAL A 109 -8.48 -7.56 -4.17
N GLU A 110 -7.62 -8.48 -4.64
CA GLU A 110 -7.16 -8.51 -6.03
C GLU A 110 -8.15 -9.24 -6.94
N THR A 111 -8.54 -10.45 -6.53
CA THR A 111 -9.54 -11.25 -7.24
C THR A 111 -10.49 -11.86 -6.23
N PHE A 112 -11.75 -11.91 -6.60
CA PHE A 112 -12.80 -12.58 -5.87
C PHE A 112 -13.80 -13.13 -6.89
N ASP A 113 -13.67 -14.40 -7.16
CA ASP A 113 -14.52 -15.15 -8.08
C ASP A 113 -15.43 -16.05 -7.27
N TYR A 114 -16.67 -16.16 -7.65
CA TYR A 114 -17.64 -17.01 -6.96
C TYR A 114 -18.61 -17.62 -7.96
N GLU A 115 -19.11 -18.80 -7.61
CA GLU A 115 -20.05 -19.57 -8.40
C GLU A 115 -21.09 -20.24 -7.51
N GLU A 116 -22.28 -20.45 -8.01
CA GLU A 116 -23.32 -21.29 -7.40
C GLU A 116 -23.44 -22.58 -8.24
N ARG A 117 -23.57 -23.70 -7.58
CA ARG A 117 -23.68 -25.01 -8.23
C ARG A 117 -25.10 -25.52 -8.19
N SER A 118 -25.61 -25.98 -9.34
CA SER A 118 -27.00 -26.40 -9.50
C SER A 118 -27.44 -27.59 -8.62
N GLY A 119 -26.50 -28.32 -8.01
CA GLY A 119 -26.78 -29.39 -7.05
C GLY A 119 -26.88 -28.94 -5.60
N GLU A 120 -26.42 -27.73 -5.28
CA GLU A 120 -26.30 -27.17 -3.93
C GLU A 120 -26.76 -25.69 -3.95
N PRO A 121 -28.07 -25.47 -4.17
CA PRO A 121 -28.59 -24.12 -4.31
C PRO A 121 -28.43 -23.33 -3.00
N GLY A 122 -27.86 -22.10 -3.13
CA GLY A 122 -27.61 -21.22 -2.01
C GLY A 122 -26.18 -21.29 -1.46
N ASP A 123 -25.43 -22.35 -1.72
CA ASP A 123 -24.02 -22.41 -1.38
C ASP A 123 -23.18 -21.71 -2.44
N PHE A 124 -22.34 -20.74 -2.01
CA PHE A 124 -21.46 -20.01 -2.91
C PHE A 124 -20.02 -20.49 -2.78
N TYR A 125 -19.53 -21.17 -3.81
CA TYR A 125 -18.12 -21.53 -3.94
C TYR A 125 -17.32 -20.32 -4.39
N TYR A 126 -16.19 -20.06 -3.76
CA TYR A 126 -15.39 -18.89 -4.08
C TYR A 126 -13.90 -19.16 -4.08
N SER A 127 -13.20 -18.36 -4.89
CA SER A 127 -11.75 -18.22 -4.90
C SER A 127 -11.40 -16.76 -4.62
N ILE A 128 -10.52 -16.54 -3.66
CA ILE A 128 -10.11 -15.19 -3.28
C ILE A 128 -8.59 -15.07 -3.26
N LYS A 129 -8.12 -13.91 -3.75
CA LYS A 129 -6.73 -13.51 -3.66
C LYS A 129 -6.64 -12.11 -3.07
N LEU A 130 -5.91 -11.99 -1.99
CA LEU A 130 -5.66 -10.76 -1.27
C LEU A 130 -4.19 -10.36 -1.41
N SER A 131 -3.90 -9.07 -1.55
CA SER A 131 -2.55 -8.52 -1.55
C SER A 131 -2.35 -7.53 -0.40
N GLU A 132 -1.18 -7.57 0.21
CA GLU A 132 -0.80 -6.65 1.28
C GLU A 132 -0.98 -5.19 0.83
N TRP A 133 -1.78 -4.45 1.58
CA TRP A 133 -1.97 -3.03 1.36
C TRP A 133 -1.05 -2.23 2.28
N LYS A 134 -0.39 -1.21 1.73
CA LYS A 134 0.44 -0.28 2.47
C LYS A 134 -0.10 1.13 2.28
N ASP A 135 -0.18 1.86 3.37
CA ASP A 135 -0.53 3.27 3.30
C ASP A 135 0.54 4.03 2.51
N TYR A 136 0.11 4.62 1.40
CA TYR A 136 0.96 5.41 0.50
C TYR A 136 0.58 6.90 0.49
N SER A 137 -0.23 7.32 1.44
CA SER A 137 -0.61 8.73 1.59
C SER A 137 0.64 9.61 1.69
N PRO A 138 0.75 10.69 0.90
CA PRO A 138 1.91 11.57 0.96
C PRO A 138 2.00 12.24 2.33
N ARG A 139 3.12 12.04 3.01
CA ARG A 139 3.37 12.74 4.27
C ARG A 139 3.63 14.22 3.98
N ARG A 140 2.88 15.12 4.60
CA ARG A 140 3.23 16.54 4.60
C ARG A 140 4.59 16.70 5.30
N ILE A 141 5.61 17.03 4.54
CA ILE A 141 6.89 17.46 5.09
C ILE A 141 6.69 18.91 5.50
N VAL A 142 6.65 19.18 6.80
CA VAL A 142 6.75 20.55 7.32
C VAL A 142 8.23 20.93 7.17
N LEU A 143 8.55 21.69 6.14
CA LEU A 143 9.88 22.25 5.99
C LEU A 143 10.16 23.15 7.21
N PRO A 144 11.33 23.04 7.85
CA PRO A 144 11.74 24.00 8.84
C PRO A 144 11.65 25.40 8.24
N PRO A 145 11.27 26.43 9.01
CA PRO A 145 11.26 27.81 8.50
C PRO A 145 12.65 28.13 7.94
N GLU A 146 12.69 28.64 6.71
CA GLU A 146 13.96 29.08 6.10
C GLU A 146 14.69 29.98 7.09
N PRO A 147 15.99 29.74 7.33
CA PRO A 147 16.79 30.66 8.14
C PRO A 147 16.69 32.04 7.50
N LYS A 148 16.19 33.03 8.26
CA LYS A 148 16.12 34.41 7.80
C LYS A 148 17.49 34.77 7.26
N LYS A 149 17.56 35.07 5.94
CA LYS A 149 18.79 35.60 5.33
C LYS A 149 19.30 36.74 6.21
N PRO A 150 20.57 36.74 6.64
CA PRO A 150 21.11 37.85 7.39
C PRO A 150 20.89 39.11 6.56
N ALA A 151 20.34 40.13 7.21
CA ALA A 151 20.11 41.43 6.55
C ALA A 151 21.43 41.86 5.88
N GLN A 152 21.39 41.98 4.56
CA GLN A 152 22.55 42.53 3.82
C GLN A 152 22.90 43.86 4.45
N ALA A 153 24.08 43.92 5.05
CA ALA A 153 24.64 45.19 5.50
C ALA A 153 24.65 46.11 4.30
N LYS A 154 23.99 47.29 4.43
CA LYS A 154 24.02 48.32 3.40
C LYS A 154 25.46 48.62 3.12
N GLU A 155 25.92 48.35 1.87
CA GLU A 155 27.24 48.79 1.45
C GLU A 155 27.40 50.29 1.72
N PRO A 156 28.53 50.72 2.31
CA PRO A 156 28.78 52.14 2.52
C PRO A 156 28.81 52.84 1.14
N LYS A 157 28.00 53.89 0.98
CA LYS A 157 28.00 54.73 -0.21
C LYS A 157 29.43 55.16 -0.55
N ARG A 158 29.95 54.76 -1.70
CA ARG A 158 31.23 55.28 -2.22
C ARG A 158 31.17 56.80 -2.26
N PRO A 159 32.23 57.52 -1.78
CA PRO A 159 32.31 58.99 -1.91
C PRO A 159 32.24 59.36 -3.40
N GLY A 160 31.43 60.36 -3.68
CA GLY A 160 31.19 60.85 -5.06
C GLY A 160 32.49 61.24 -5.75
N LYS A 161 32.59 60.89 -7.02
CA LYS A 161 33.66 61.29 -7.90
C LYS A 161 33.83 62.84 -7.85
N PRO A 162 35.07 63.36 -7.66
CA PRO A 162 35.28 64.82 -7.68
C PRO A 162 34.84 65.44 -9.01
N PRO A 163 34.36 66.67 -9.01
CA PRO A 163 33.90 67.32 -10.23
C PRO A 163 35.05 67.48 -11.24
N ALA A 164 34.73 67.17 -12.51
CA ALA A 164 35.69 67.23 -13.60
C ALA A 164 36.19 68.72 -13.73
N ALA A 165 37.48 68.86 -13.76
CA ALA A 165 38.11 70.17 -13.97
C ALA A 165 37.66 70.79 -15.33
N ALA A 166 37.23 72.02 -15.31
CA ALA A 166 36.81 72.73 -16.49
C ALA A 166 37.93 72.82 -17.54
N ALA A 167 37.61 72.46 -18.77
CA ALA A 167 38.53 72.52 -19.90
C ALA A 167 38.93 74.01 -20.15
N LYS A 168 40.21 74.30 -20.08
CA LYS A 168 40.75 75.59 -20.48
C LYS A 168 40.81 75.66 -22.00
N THR A 169 40.00 76.52 -22.57
CA THR A 169 40.03 76.88 -24.00
C THR A 169 41.20 77.85 -24.28
N TYR A 170 42.11 77.45 -25.13
CA TYR A 170 43.14 78.34 -25.65
C TYR A 170 42.71 78.89 -26.98
N THR A 171 42.65 80.26 -27.08
CA THR A 171 42.43 80.97 -28.33
C THR A 171 43.79 81.23 -28.97
N VAL A 172 44.00 80.73 -30.19
CA VAL A 172 45.17 81.06 -31.00
C VAL A 172 44.86 82.29 -31.77
N LYS A 173 45.65 83.32 -31.57
CA LYS A 173 45.67 84.59 -32.36
C LYS A 173 46.56 84.38 -33.58
N ALA A 174 46.04 84.74 -34.73
CA ALA A 174 46.74 84.83 -36.00
C ALA A 174 47.83 85.87 -35.99
#